data_987864888dbc3e1bafaa6abc48da1062
#
_entry.id   987864888dbc3e1bafaa6abc48da1062
#
_cell.length_a   1.000
_cell.length_b   1.000
_cell.length_c   1.000
_cell.angle_alpha   90.00
_cell.angle_beta   90.00
_cell.angle_gamma   90.00
#
_symmetry.space_group_name_H-M   'P 1'
#
loop_
_entity.id
_entity.type
_entity.pdbx_description
1 polymer ?
#
loop_
_entity_poly.entity_id
_entity_poly.type
_entity_poly.pdbx_seq_one_letter_code
_entity_poly.pdbx_strand_id
1 'polypeptide(L)'
;MRAAKWRSALIGKVELISELRKTPIVPPRNIPDQIDMENDLKRTFPNVLWFTSAKHLGNIEKVLKMYAFMNPGVGYAQGMCFIAFLLYYVYYTDNPNHAVNDTFFSFHTIMGFIRPFYPRDMRDIHIGSWLESTASVIRLKILYHYPKLAARLRNTAFIKLMMIKTGPALFANWFKMHDTEILWDYLFHGDIFENMLNAIAAMLIHHKEVYIHLSEEKALQITAIKDFYRVSSVVSYAYTLKR
;
A
#
# COMPACT_ATOMS: atom_id res chain seq x y z
N MET A 1 16.39 -4.95 12.33
CA MET A 1 16.84 -3.77 11.55
C MET A 1 15.73 -3.13 10.68
N ARG A 2 14.91 -3.89 9.92
CA ARG A 2 13.79 -3.37 9.08
C ARG A 2 12.76 -2.63 9.91
N ALA A 3 12.24 -3.25 10.96
CA ALA A 3 11.24 -2.65 11.85
C ALA A 3 11.67 -1.28 12.42
N ALA A 4 12.93 -1.13 12.82
CA ALA A 4 13.44 0.16 13.30
C ALA A 4 13.44 1.24 12.22
N LYS A 5 13.82 0.89 10.97
CA LYS A 5 13.78 1.82 9.84
C LYS A 5 12.36 2.26 9.53
N TRP A 6 11.42 1.32 9.50
CA TRP A 6 10.01 1.62 9.22
C TRP A 6 9.39 2.48 10.33
N ARG A 7 9.66 2.18 11.62
CA ARG A 7 9.23 3.05 12.73
C ARG A 7 9.75 4.47 12.59
N SER A 8 11.04 4.62 12.31
CA SER A 8 11.63 5.94 12.14
C SER A 8 11.01 6.72 10.98
N ALA A 9 10.71 6.04 9.86
CA ALA A 9 10.12 6.66 8.69
C ALA A 9 8.63 7.01 8.87
N LEU A 10 7.87 6.14 9.55
CA LEU A 10 6.41 6.24 9.64
C LEU A 10 5.93 6.93 10.94
N ILE A 11 6.64 6.76 12.05
CA ILE A 11 6.25 7.31 13.35
C ILE A 11 7.13 8.49 13.75
N GLY A 12 8.44 8.41 13.48
CA GLY A 12 9.37 9.50 13.74
C GLY A 12 10.47 9.16 14.74
N LYS A 13 10.83 10.14 15.59
CA LYS A 13 11.94 10.02 16.52
C LYS A 13 11.69 9.02 17.66
N VAL A 14 12.77 8.47 18.22
CA VAL A 14 12.75 7.43 19.28
C VAL A 14 11.94 7.86 20.50
N GLU A 15 12.03 9.13 20.88
CA GLU A 15 11.29 9.69 22.02
C GLU A 15 9.79 9.61 21.79
N LEU A 16 9.33 10.03 20.61
CA LEU A 16 7.91 9.93 20.23
C LEU A 16 7.44 8.48 20.19
N ILE A 17 8.22 7.58 19.59
CA ILE A 17 7.91 6.15 19.57
C ILE A 17 7.74 5.61 20.99
N SER A 18 8.63 5.99 21.92
CA SER A 18 8.59 5.57 23.31
C SER A 18 7.30 6.03 24.01
N GLU A 19 6.86 7.27 23.79
CA GLU A 19 5.60 7.78 24.35
C GLU A 19 4.38 7.10 23.75
N LEU A 20 4.33 6.94 22.43
CA LEU A 20 3.21 6.30 21.75
C LEU A 20 3.04 4.82 22.15
N ARG A 21 4.12 4.13 22.50
CA ARG A 21 4.07 2.76 23.01
C ARG A 21 3.40 2.64 24.38
N LYS A 22 3.33 3.70 25.16
CA LYS A 22 2.58 3.76 26.43
C LYS A 22 1.09 4.01 26.22
N THR A 23 0.68 4.47 25.04
CA THR A 23 -0.71 4.77 24.73
C THR A 23 -1.51 3.47 24.57
N PRO A 24 -2.58 3.24 25.34
CA PRO A 24 -3.38 2.06 25.21
C PRO A 24 -4.19 2.06 23.89
N ILE A 25 -4.12 0.97 23.13
CA ILE A 25 -4.97 0.75 21.95
C ILE A 25 -6.21 -0.02 22.40
N VAL A 26 -7.27 0.73 22.69
CA VAL A 26 -8.55 0.19 23.20
C VAL A 26 -9.65 0.50 22.17
N PRO A 27 -9.88 -0.40 21.21
CA PRO A 27 -10.89 -0.19 20.17
C PRO A 27 -12.31 -0.31 20.75
N PRO A 28 -13.31 0.26 20.09
CA PRO A 28 -14.71 0.02 20.42
C PRO A 28 -15.09 -1.45 20.22
N ARG A 29 -16.17 -1.88 20.87
CA ARG A 29 -16.66 -3.26 20.71
C ARG A 29 -17.05 -3.57 19.26
N ASN A 30 -17.77 -2.65 18.62
CA ASN A 30 -18.22 -2.77 17.24
C ASN A 30 -17.92 -1.49 16.44
N ILE A 31 -17.78 -1.66 15.12
CA ILE A 31 -17.69 -0.59 14.12
C ILE A 31 -18.72 -0.83 13.02
N PRO A 32 -19.12 0.19 12.24
CA PRO A 32 -20.10 0.02 11.17
C PRO A 32 -19.72 -1.08 10.15
N ASP A 33 -18.44 -1.17 9.78
CA ASP A 33 -17.95 -2.08 8.73
C ASP A 33 -17.40 -3.41 9.32
N GLN A 34 -17.90 -3.83 10.48
CA GLN A 34 -17.39 -4.99 11.23
C GLN A 34 -17.39 -6.28 10.40
N ILE A 35 -18.49 -6.58 9.71
CA ILE A 35 -18.67 -7.82 8.94
C ILE A 35 -17.65 -7.86 7.78
N ASP A 36 -17.49 -6.76 7.06
CA ASP A 36 -16.56 -6.69 5.93
C ASP A 36 -15.12 -6.87 6.41
N MET A 37 -14.76 -6.23 7.52
CA MET A 37 -13.45 -6.38 8.14
C MET A 37 -13.17 -7.81 8.58
N GLU A 38 -14.10 -8.48 9.24
CA GLU A 38 -13.95 -9.87 9.69
C GLU A 38 -13.80 -10.84 8.51
N ASN A 39 -14.53 -10.61 7.42
CA ASN A 39 -14.41 -11.39 6.20
C ASN A 39 -13.03 -11.18 5.55
N ASP A 40 -12.55 -9.95 5.51
CA ASP A 40 -11.22 -9.62 4.96
C ASP A 40 -10.09 -10.22 5.81
N LEU A 41 -10.20 -10.18 7.14
CA LEU A 41 -9.23 -10.81 8.04
C LEU A 41 -9.04 -12.30 7.74
N LYS A 42 -10.12 -13.03 7.47
CA LYS A 42 -10.09 -14.48 7.19
C LYS A 42 -9.45 -14.81 5.84
N ARG A 43 -9.56 -13.93 4.85
CA ARG A 43 -9.09 -14.17 3.47
C ARG A 43 -7.74 -13.52 3.14
N THR A 44 -7.21 -12.68 4.04
CA THR A 44 -5.93 -12.00 3.83
C THR A 44 -4.80 -12.94 4.22
N PHE A 45 -3.89 -13.21 3.29
CA PHE A 45 -2.77 -14.15 3.45
C PHE A 45 -3.17 -15.55 3.97
N PRO A 46 -4.16 -16.24 3.37
CA PRO A 46 -4.74 -17.47 3.92
C PRO A 46 -3.75 -18.62 4.01
N ASN A 47 -2.68 -18.58 3.22
CA ASN A 47 -1.64 -19.63 3.18
C ASN A 47 -0.49 -19.38 4.17
N VAL A 48 -0.55 -18.32 4.96
CA VAL A 48 0.46 -18.01 5.98
C VAL A 48 -0.06 -18.42 7.35
N LEU A 49 0.32 -19.61 7.79
CA LEU A 49 -0.15 -20.20 9.06
C LEU A 49 0.00 -19.28 10.28
N TRP A 50 1.05 -18.46 10.29
CA TRP A 50 1.25 -17.49 11.37
C TRP A 50 0.07 -16.52 11.53
N PHE A 51 -0.55 -16.11 10.42
CA PHE A 51 -1.70 -15.20 10.44
C PHE A 51 -3.02 -15.87 10.80
N THR A 52 -3.10 -17.20 10.85
CA THR A 52 -4.33 -17.90 11.25
C THR A 52 -4.51 -17.98 12.78
N SER A 53 -3.50 -17.60 13.56
CA SER A 53 -3.57 -17.57 15.01
C SER A 53 -4.61 -16.55 15.51
N ALA A 54 -5.54 -16.98 16.36
CA ALA A 54 -6.54 -16.11 16.96
C ALA A 54 -5.93 -14.89 17.68
N LYS A 55 -4.75 -15.06 18.31
CA LYS A 55 -4.00 -13.98 18.96
C LYS A 55 -3.59 -12.91 17.96
N HIS A 56 -3.02 -13.33 16.81
CA HIS A 56 -2.53 -12.39 15.80
C HIS A 56 -3.69 -11.70 15.08
N LEU A 57 -4.72 -12.45 14.69
CA LEU A 57 -5.94 -11.90 14.11
C LEU A 57 -6.59 -10.87 15.05
N GLY A 58 -6.76 -11.19 16.33
CA GLY A 58 -7.34 -10.27 17.31
C GLY A 58 -6.51 -9.00 17.53
N ASN A 59 -5.19 -9.06 17.40
CA ASN A 59 -4.34 -7.88 17.49
C ASN A 59 -4.45 -7.00 16.24
N ILE A 60 -4.53 -7.59 15.05
CA ILE A 60 -4.73 -6.86 13.80
C ILE A 60 -6.14 -6.25 13.77
N GLU A 61 -7.14 -6.98 14.22
CA GLU A 61 -8.51 -6.48 14.39
C GLU A 61 -8.56 -5.23 15.29
N LYS A 62 -7.84 -5.25 16.44
CA LYS A 62 -7.74 -4.08 17.32
C LYS A 62 -7.22 -2.85 16.60
N VAL A 63 -6.18 -3.00 15.79
CA VAL A 63 -5.59 -1.90 14.99
C VAL A 63 -6.62 -1.32 14.02
N LEU A 64 -7.29 -2.19 13.25
CA LEU A 64 -8.25 -1.78 12.25
C LEU A 64 -9.49 -1.12 12.86
N LYS A 65 -10.03 -1.70 13.93
CA LYS A 65 -11.18 -1.11 14.68
C LYS A 65 -10.84 0.26 15.24
N MET A 66 -9.66 0.40 15.85
CA MET A 66 -9.25 1.68 16.41
C MET A 66 -9.07 2.73 15.32
N TYR A 67 -8.48 2.36 14.18
CA TYR A 67 -8.38 3.28 13.05
C TYR A 67 -9.74 3.71 12.53
N ALA A 68 -10.65 2.77 12.27
CA ALA A 68 -11.99 3.06 11.78
C ALA A 68 -12.79 3.95 12.74
N PHE A 69 -12.67 3.72 14.04
CA PHE A 69 -13.29 4.54 15.07
C PHE A 69 -12.76 5.97 15.09
N MET A 70 -11.44 6.14 15.02
CA MET A 70 -10.82 7.48 15.00
C MET A 70 -11.03 8.23 13.69
N ASN A 71 -11.33 7.52 12.61
CA ASN A 71 -11.49 8.07 11.28
C ASN A 71 -12.87 7.71 10.69
N PRO A 72 -13.98 8.14 11.30
CA PRO A 72 -15.33 7.75 10.86
C PRO A 72 -15.66 8.24 9.44
N GLY A 73 -14.90 9.21 8.93
CA GLY A 73 -14.94 9.67 7.55
C GLY A 73 -14.34 8.72 6.52
N VAL A 74 -13.62 7.68 6.97
CA VAL A 74 -13.09 6.59 6.12
C VAL A 74 -13.73 5.26 6.52
N GLY A 75 -13.81 5.00 7.83
CA GLY A 75 -14.21 3.71 8.36
C GLY A 75 -13.18 2.63 8.06
N TYR A 76 -13.65 1.39 7.96
CA TYR A 76 -12.88 0.30 7.39
C TYR A 76 -13.17 0.16 5.89
N ALA A 77 -12.16 -0.15 5.11
CA ALA A 77 -12.31 -0.44 3.69
C ALA A 77 -11.43 -1.61 3.26
N GLN A 78 -11.87 -2.32 2.23
CA GLN A 78 -11.16 -3.46 1.66
C GLN A 78 -9.75 -3.05 1.21
N GLY A 79 -8.75 -3.87 1.56
CA GLY A 79 -7.33 -3.61 1.29
C GLY A 79 -6.54 -3.16 2.53
N MET A 80 -7.19 -2.55 3.51
CA MET A 80 -6.56 -2.12 4.77
C MET A 80 -5.94 -3.29 5.54
N CYS A 81 -6.56 -4.47 5.51
CA CYS A 81 -6.03 -5.67 6.12
C CYS A 81 -4.61 -6.00 5.66
N PHE A 82 -4.32 -5.94 4.35
CA PHE A 82 -3.00 -6.26 3.82
C PHE A 82 -1.90 -5.41 4.44
N ILE A 83 -2.17 -4.11 4.62
CA ILE A 83 -1.22 -3.18 5.22
C ILE A 83 -1.02 -3.51 6.71
N ALA A 84 -2.11 -3.68 7.44
CA ALA A 84 -2.06 -3.97 8.87
C ALA A 84 -1.36 -5.31 9.17
N PHE A 85 -1.64 -6.36 8.38
CA PHE A 85 -0.99 -7.67 8.53
C PHE A 85 0.53 -7.58 8.35
N LEU A 86 1.00 -6.92 7.29
CA LEU A 86 2.43 -6.85 7.00
C LEU A 86 3.18 -6.01 8.04
N LEU A 87 2.64 -4.85 8.43
CA LEU A 87 3.21 -4.04 9.50
C LEU A 87 3.29 -4.82 10.82
N TYR A 88 2.19 -5.48 11.20
CA TYR A 88 2.12 -6.23 12.43
C TYR A 88 3.12 -7.40 12.44
N TYR A 89 3.27 -8.11 11.33
CA TYR A 89 4.26 -9.17 11.20
C TYR A 89 5.68 -8.66 11.45
N VAL A 90 6.07 -7.60 10.75
CA VAL A 90 7.42 -7.03 10.86
C VAL A 90 7.69 -6.49 12.28
N TYR A 91 6.72 -5.84 12.91
CA TYR A 91 6.90 -5.31 14.26
C TYR A 91 6.82 -6.39 15.35
N TYR A 92 5.98 -7.40 15.17
CA TYR A 92 5.88 -8.52 16.11
C TYR A 92 7.16 -9.36 16.13
N THR A 93 7.79 -9.60 15.00
CA THR A 93 9.06 -10.33 14.92
C THR A 93 10.23 -9.57 15.54
N ASP A 94 10.14 -8.24 15.61
CA ASP A 94 11.13 -7.39 16.26
C ASP A 94 10.88 -7.26 17.78
N ASN A 95 9.66 -6.91 18.19
CA ASN A 95 9.25 -6.78 19.57
C ASN A 95 7.74 -7.05 19.76
N PRO A 96 7.35 -8.24 20.20
CA PRO A 96 5.94 -8.61 20.38
C PRO A 96 5.15 -7.70 21.33
N ASN A 97 5.82 -7.13 22.37
CA ASN A 97 5.15 -6.33 23.40
C ASN A 97 4.65 -4.98 22.88
N HIS A 98 5.26 -4.45 21.83
CA HIS A 98 4.93 -3.15 21.25
C HIS A 98 4.32 -3.24 19.84
N ALA A 99 4.16 -4.46 19.31
CA ALA A 99 3.76 -4.67 17.93
C ALA A 99 2.42 -4.02 17.57
N VAL A 100 1.43 -4.05 18.46
CA VAL A 100 0.11 -3.46 18.25
C VAL A 100 0.22 -1.93 18.11
N ASN A 101 0.94 -1.28 19.03
CA ASN A 101 1.14 0.16 19.01
C ASN A 101 1.93 0.61 17.78
N ASP A 102 3.08 -0.02 17.54
CA ASP A 102 3.92 0.29 16.38
C ASP A 102 3.13 0.12 15.06
N THR A 103 2.30 -0.94 14.97
CA THR A 103 1.41 -1.17 13.83
C THR A 103 0.37 -0.08 13.70
N PHE A 104 -0.33 0.26 14.78
CA PHE A 104 -1.40 1.24 14.74
C PHE A 104 -0.91 2.61 14.27
N PHE A 105 0.16 3.14 14.86
CA PHE A 105 0.68 4.46 14.49
C PHE A 105 1.29 4.48 13.08
N SER A 106 2.00 3.43 12.69
CA SER A 106 2.51 3.29 11.31
C SER A 106 1.38 3.17 10.30
N PHE A 107 0.36 2.38 10.60
CA PHE A 107 -0.82 2.22 9.77
C PHE A 107 -1.56 3.54 9.59
N HIS A 108 -1.78 4.28 10.69
CA HIS A 108 -2.41 5.59 10.66
C HIS A 108 -1.67 6.57 9.74
N THR A 109 -0.35 6.58 9.81
CA THR A 109 0.51 7.42 8.95
C THR A 109 0.36 7.01 7.47
N ILE A 110 0.47 5.71 7.16
CA ILE A 110 0.30 5.22 5.78
C ILE A 110 -1.07 5.61 5.23
N MET A 111 -2.12 5.42 6.02
CA MET A 111 -3.49 5.78 5.62
C MET A 111 -3.64 7.27 5.32
N GLY A 112 -2.84 8.15 5.94
CA GLY A 112 -2.76 9.57 5.59
C GLY A 112 -2.27 9.79 4.16
N PHE A 113 -1.24 9.07 3.73
CA PHE A 113 -0.68 9.17 2.36
C PHE A 113 -1.60 8.58 1.29
N ILE A 114 -2.26 7.46 1.57
CA ILE A 114 -3.13 6.77 0.60
C ILE A 114 -4.61 7.14 0.75
N ARG A 115 -4.92 8.14 1.58
CA ARG A 115 -6.28 8.62 1.85
C ARG A 115 -7.11 8.86 0.59
N PRO A 116 -6.56 9.43 -0.51
CA PRO A 116 -7.32 9.66 -1.73
C PRO A 116 -7.86 8.40 -2.40
N PHE A 117 -7.34 7.21 -2.10
CA PHE A 117 -7.88 5.95 -2.61
C PHE A 117 -9.13 5.48 -1.85
N TYR A 118 -9.49 6.12 -0.75
CA TYR A 118 -10.61 5.76 0.13
C TYR A 118 -11.63 6.89 0.23
N PRO A 119 -12.37 7.15 -0.85
CA PRO A 119 -13.43 8.15 -0.82
C PRO A 119 -14.60 7.68 0.04
N ARG A 120 -15.15 8.56 0.83
CA ARG A 120 -16.35 8.26 1.63
C ARG A 120 -17.60 8.16 0.75
N ASP A 121 -17.65 8.98 -0.30
CA ASP A 121 -18.75 9.00 -1.27
C ASP A 121 -18.18 8.77 -2.66
N MET A 122 -18.67 7.74 -3.35
CA MET A 122 -18.31 7.45 -4.75
C MET A 122 -18.69 8.60 -5.71
N ARG A 123 -19.51 9.55 -5.23
CA ARG A 123 -19.83 10.80 -5.94
C ARG A 123 -18.84 11.93 -5.68
N ASP A 124 -17.73 11.65 -4.96
CA ASP A 124 -16.68 12.64 -4.78
C ASP A 124 -15.99 12.92 -6.11
N ILE A 125 -16.43 14.00 -6.75
CA ILE A 125 -15.96 14.49 -8.06
C ILE A 125 -14.44 14.70 -8.07
N HIS A 126 -13.83 14.93 -6.91
CA HIS A 126 -12.39 15.20 -6.78
C HIS A 126 -11.51 13.97 -7.00
N ILE A 127 -12.05 12.73 -6.83
CA ILE A 127 -11.26 11.51 -7.06
C ILE A 127 -10.87 11.35 -8.51
N GLY A 128 -11.81 11.55 -9.42
CA GLY A 128 -11.55 11.44 -10.86
C GLY A 128 -10.45 12.41 -11.31
N SER A 129 -10.51 13.64 -10.86
CA SER A 129 -9.52 14.67 -11.18
C SER A 129 -8.16 14.41 -10.50
N TRP A 130 -8.16 13.90 -9.26
CA TRP A 130 -6.93 13.49 -8.58
C TRP A 130 -6.25 12.31 -9.27
N LEU A 131 -7.00 11.27 -9.63
CA LEU A 131 -6.47 10.13 -10.39
C LEU A 131 -5.90 10.57 -11.74
N GLU A 132 -6.57 11.47 -12.45
CA GLU A 132 -6.12 11.97 -13.75
C GLU A 132 -4.82 12.78 -13.63
N SER A 133 -4.77 13.73 -12.70
CA SER A 133 -3.57 14.54 -12.48
C SER A 133 -2.39 13.68 -12.00
N THR A 134 -2.61 12.76 -11.09
CA THR A 134 -1.57 11.84 -10.59
C THR A 134 -1.08 10.90 -11.69
N ALA A 135 -1.98 10.34 -12.50
CA ALA A 135 -1.61 9.51 -13.65
C ALA A 135 -0.80 10.30 -14.70
N SER A 136 -1.12 11.57 -14.89
CA SER A 136 -0.35 12.46 -15.77
C SER A 136 1.06 12.69 -15.23
N VAL A 137 1.25 12.86 -13.92
CA VAL A 137 2.58 12.94 -13.31
C VAL A 137 3.37 11.66 -13.53
N ILE A 138 2.77 10.49 -13.32
CA ILE A 138 3.41 9.18 -13.59
C ILE A 138 3.82 9.09 -15.06
N ARG A 139 2.96 9.48 -15.99
CA ARG A 139 3.27 9.49 -17.42
C ARG A 139 4.44 10.42 -17.75
N LEU A 140 4.52 11.60 -17.14
CA LEU A 140 5.64 12.52 -17.34
C LEU A 140 6.97 11.93 -16.86
N LYS A 141 6.99 11.22 -15.75
CA LYS A 141 8.18 10.49 -15.26
C LYS A 141 8.63 9.44 -16.29
N ILE A 142 7.68 8.71 -16.88
CA ILE A 142 7.98 7.72 -17.92
C ILE A 142 8.49 8.41 -19.20
N LEU A 143 7.93 9.57 -19.56
CA LEU A 143 8.25 10.28 -20.80
C LEU A 143 9.73 10.64 -20.92
N TYR A 144 10.34 11.06 -19.80
CA TYR A 144 11.75 11.45 -19.79
C TYR A 144 12.69 10.31 -20.19
N HIS A 145 12.39 9.09 -19.76
CA HIS A 145 13.25 7.94 -19.99
C HIS A 145 12.77 7.02 -21.13
N TYR A 146 11.45 6.95 -21.36
CA TYR A 146 10.81 5.99 -22.25
C TYR A 146 9.68 6.68 -23.08
N PRO A 147 10.04 7.59 -24.03
CA PRO A 147 9.06 8.39 -24.77
C PRO A 147 8.05 7.54 -25.57
N LYS A 148 8.48 6.41 -26.14
CA LYS A 148 7.59 5.50 -26.88
C LYS A 148 6.52 4.89 -25.95
N LEU A 149 6.89 4.48 -24.76
CA LEU A 149 5.95 3.98 -23.76
C LEU A 149 4.98 5.08 -23.31
N ALA A 150 5.49 6.28 -23.02
CA ALA A 150 4.65 7.41 -22.61
C ALA A 150 3.66 7.83 -23.71
N ALA A 151 4.05 7.73 -24.98
CA ALA A 151 3.15 7.97 -26.11
C ALA A 151 2.02 6.92 -26.18
N ARG A 152 2.35 5.65 -25.91
CA ARG A 152 1.38 4.55 -25.83
C ARG A 152 0.41 4.71 -24.66
N LEU A 153 0.90 5.23 -23.52
CA LEU A 153 0.12 5.55 -22.34
C LEU A 153 -0.52 6.95 -22.38
N ARG A 154 -0.72 7.52 -23.58
CA ARG A 154 -1.31 8.86 -23.77
C ARG A 154 -2.71 8.95 -23.15
N ASN A 155 -3.51 7.91 -23.31
CA ASN A 155 -4.71 7.72 -22.50
C ASN A 155 -4.30 7.17 -21.14
N THR A 156 -4.43 7.98 -20.09
CA THR A 156 -4.00 7.64 -18.72
C THR A 156 -4.81 6.52 -18.06
N ALA A 157 -5.83 5.98 -18.72
CA ALA A 157 -6.73 4.95 -18.18
C ALA A 157 -5.96 3.74 -17.63
N PHE A 158 -4.90 3.30 -18.31
CA PHE A 158 -4.08 2.18 -17.87
C PHE A 158 -3.30 2.49 -16.59
N ILE A 159 -2.72 3.68 -16.51
CA ILE A 159 -2.00 4.14 -15.33
C ILE A 159 -2.98 4.24 -14.14
N LYS A 160 -4.16 4.83 -14.34
CA LYS A 160 -5.22 4.93 -13.33
C LYS A 160 -5.64 3.56 -12.82
N LEU A 161 -5.79 2.58 -13.72
CA LEU A 161 -6.12 1.21 -13.34
C LEU A 161 -5.03 0.60 -12.45
N MET A 162 -3.75 0.79 -12.77
CA MET A 162 -2.64 0.33 -11.92
C MET A 162 -2.67 1.02 -10.56
N MET A 163 -2.91 2.33 -10.51
CA MET A 163 -3.06 3.07 -9.25
C MET A 163 -4.18 2.48 -8.38
N ILE A 164 -5.36 2.24 -8.95
CA ILE A 164 -6.52 1.68 -8.21
C ILE A 164 -6.25 0.26 -7.73
N LYS A 165 -5.55 -0.55 -8.51
CA LYS A 165 -5.25 -1.95 -8.13
C LYS A 165 -4.17 -2.07 -7.06
N THR A 166 -3.18 -1.20 -7.05
CA THR A 166 -2.00 -1.33 -6.18
C THR A 166 -2.01 -0.34 -5.01
N GLY A 167 -2.54 0.87 -5.22
CA GLY A 167 -2.48 1.98 -4.26
C GLY A 167 -3.22 1.72 -2.95
N PRO A 168 -4.48 1.24 -2.95
CA PRO A 168 -5.24 1.05 -1.71
C PRO A 168 -4.58 0.12 -0.70
N ALA A 169 -3.91 -0.92 -1.16
CA ALA A 169 -3.17 -1.84 -0.28
C ALA A 169 -1.66 -1.58 -0.26
N LEU A 170 -1.22 -0.45 -0.78
CA LEU A 170 0.19 -0.08 -0.92
C LEU A 170 1.03 -1.25 -1.49
N PHE A 171 0.53 -1.86 -2.57
CA PHE A 171 1.06 -3.04 -3.28
C PHE A 171 1.01 -4.38 -2.51
N ALA A 172 0.61 -4.40 -1.23
CA ALA A 172 0.63 -5.63 -0.42
C ALA A 172 -0.38 -6.70 -0.87
N ASN A 173 -1.39 -6.31 -1.64
CA ASN A 173 -2.32 -7.21 -2.33
C ASN A 173 -1.77 -7.73 -3.66
N TRP A 174 -0.67 -7.18 -4.17
CA TRP A 174 -0.11 -7.44 -5.49
C TRP A 174 1.09 -8.36 -5.47
N PHE A 175 2.00 -8.14 -4.53
CA PHE A 175 3.23 -8.92 -4.37
C PHE A 175 3.09 -9.98 -3.26
N LYS A 176 3.96 -11.00 -3.28
CA LYS A 176 4.15 -11.89 -2.13
C LYS A 176 4.67 -11.09 -0.94
N MET A 177 4.41 -11.56 0.27
CA MET A 177 4.76 -10.85 1.50
C MET A 177 6.22 -10.38 1.52
N HIS A 178 7.17 -11.29 1.24
CA HIS A 178 8.61 -10.95 1.21
C HIS A 178 8.95 -9.88 0.16
N ASP A 179 8.36 -9.97 -1.02
CA ASP A 179 8.56 -8.99 -2.10
C ASP A 179 7.97 -7.63 -1.72
N THR A 180 6.81 -7.63 -1.06
CA THR A 180 6.21 -6.40 -0.52
C THR A 180 7.12 -5.75 0.53
N GLU A 181 7.75 -6.53 1.40
CA GLU A 181 8.72 -6.01 2.37
C GLU A 181 9.91 -5.30 1.69
N ILE A 182 10.43 -5.86 0.60
CA ILE A 182 11.51 -5.26 -0.18
C ILE A 182 11.04 -3.95 -0.82
N LEU A 183 9.84 -3.94 -1.38
CA LEU A 183 9.26 -2.74 -1.97
C LEU A 183 9.01 -1.66 -0.90
N TRP A 184 8.52 -2.04 0.27
CA TRP A 184 8.28 -1.09 1.35
C TRP A 184 9.56 -0.53 1.97
N ASP A 185 10.67 -1.29 1.99
CA ASP A 185 11.98 -0.73 2.32
C ASP A 185 12.35 0.45 1.39
N TYR A 186 11.98 0.36 0.10
CA TYR A 186 12.13 1.46 -0.85
C TYR A 186 11.10 2.57 -0.61
N LEU A 187 9.82 2.22 -0.44
CA LEU A 187 8.74 3.22 -0.29
C LEU A 187 8.96 4.11 0.93
N PHE A 188 9.40 3.54 2.06
CA PHE A 188 9.61 4.27 3.30
C PHE A 188 10.98 4.97 3.38
N HIS A 189 11.73 4.99 2.30
CA HIS A 189 13.00 5.72 2.22
C HIS A 189 12.81 7.10 1.57
N GLY A 190 12.30 8.05 2.35
CA GLY A 190 12.02 9.42 1.92
C GLY A 190 10.53 9.71 1.72
N ASP A 191 10.17 10.41 0.66
CA ASP A 191 8.77 10.74 0.37
C ASP A 191 8.01 9.49 -0.12
N ILE A 192 7.09 9.02 0.71
CA ILE A 192 6.32 7.78 0.46
C ILE A 192 5.43 7.94 -0.78
N PHE A 193 4.78 9.09 -0.94
CA PHE A 193 3.89 9.32 -2.07
C PHE A 193 4.68 9.35 -3.38
N GLU A 194 5.77 10.10 -3.42
CA GLU A 194 6.66 10.17 -4.59
C GLU A 194 7.23 8.78 -4.94
N ASN A 195 7.67 8.02 -3.93
CA ASN A 195 8.17 6.67 -4.13
C ASN A 195 7.09 5.71 -4.65
N MET A 196 5.83 5.87 -4.22
CA MET A 196 4.69 5.12 -4.75
C MET A 196 4.47 5.41 -6.23
N LEU A 197 4.52 6.69 -6.65
CA LEU A 197 4.40 7.05 -8.07
C LEU A 197 5.54 6.44 -8.90
N ASN A 198 6.77 6.50 -8.38
CA ASN A 198 7.93 5.89 -9.04
C ASN A 198 7.81 4.36 -9.13
N ALA A 199 7.26 3.70 -8.12
CA ALA A 199 7.01 2.26 -8.15
C ALA A 199 5.98 1.88 -9.23
N ILE A 200 4.89 2.62 -9.36
CA ILE A 200 3.88 2.41 -10.41
C ILE A 200 4.51 2.64 -11.80
N ALA A 201 5.25 3.72 -11.99
CA ALA A 201 5.97 3.98 -13.23
C ALA A 201 6.95 2.85 -13.56
N ALA A 202 7.71 2.37 -12.55
CA ALA A 202 8.66 1.28 -12.69
C ALA A 202 8.00 -0.05 -13.10
N MET A 203 6.82 -0.36 -12.57
CA MET A 203 6.04 -1.53 -12.99
C MET A 203 5.67 -1.44 -14.48
N LEU A 204 5.25 -0.28 -14.95
CA LEU A 204 4.94 -0.05 -16.37
C LEU A 204 6.19 -0.15 -17.25
N ILE A 205 7.31 0.41 -16.78
CA ILE A 205 8.60 0.34 -17.50
C ILE A 205 9.14 -1.09 -17.56
N HIS A 206 8.99 -1.86 -16.49
CA HIS A 206 9.45 -3.25 -16.43
C HIS A 206 8.85 -4.10 -17.56
N HIS A 207 7.61 -3.81 -17.96
CA HIS A 207 6.91 -4.52 -19.02
C HIS A 207 6.62 -3.62 -20.25
N LYS A 208 7.48 -2.65 -20.52
CA LYS A 208 7.30 -1.68 -21.63
C LYS A 208 7.02 -2.33 -22.97
N GLU A 209 7.66 -3.46 -23.27
CA GLU A 209 7.46 -4.15 -24.55
C GLU A 209 6.03 -4.70 -24.69
N VAL A 210 5.44 -5.18 -23.58
CA VAL A 210 4.04 -5.63 -23.56
C VAL A 210 3.11 -4.45 -23.89
N TYR A 211 3.32 -3.31 -23.27
CA TYR A 211 2.47 -2.14 -23.49
C TYR A 211 2.63 -1.51 -24.88
N ILE A 212 3.85 -1.56 -25.44
CA ILE A 212 4.13 -0.97 -26.76
C ILE A 212 3.55 -1.82 -27.89
N HIS A 213 3.61 -3.15 -27.78
CA HIS A 213 3.33 -4.05 -28.90
C HIS A 213 1.98 -4.78 -28.81
N LEU A 214 1.35 -4.86 -27.66
CA LEU A 214 0.07 -5.55 -27.50
C LEU A 214 -1.13 -4.56 -27.53
N SER A 215 -2.31 -5.09 -27.84
CA SER A 215 -3.56 -4.35 -27.66
C SER A 215 -3.78 -4.03 -26.17
N GLU A 216 -4.56 -3.00 -25.86
CA GLU A 216 -4.87 -2.63 -24.47
C GLU A 216 -5.48 -3.79 -23.70
N GLU A 217 -6.40 -4.53 -24.30
CA GLU A 217 -7.05 -5.69 -23.71
C GLU A 217 -6.04 -6.79 -23.34
N LYS A 218 -5.14 -7.17 -24.25
CA LYS A 218 -4.10 -8.17 -23.99
C LYS A 218 -3.10 -7.70 -22.92
N ALA A 219 -2.71 -6.43 -22.96
CA ALA A 219 -1.84 -5.85 -21.97
C ALA A 219 -2.49 -5.87 -20.57
N LEU A 220 -3.80 -5.58 -20.46
CA LEU A 220 -4.56 -5.69 -19.21
C LEU A 220 -4.61 -7.12 -18.67
N GLN A 221 -4.83 -8.11 -19.53
CA GLN A 221 -4.86 -9.52 -19.13
C GLN A 221 -3.51 -9.97 -18.57
N ILE A 222 -2.40 -9.63 -19.23
CA ILE A 222 -1.06 -10.02 -18.79
C ILE A 222 -0.67 -9.31 -17.50
N THR A 223 -0.95 -8.01 -17.38
CA THR A 223 -0.61 -7.24 -16.18
C THR A 223 -1.45 -7.60 -14.96
N ALA A 224 -2.57 -8.29 -15.14
CA ALA A 224 -3.34 -8.85 -14.04
C ALA A 224 -2.67 -10.08 -13.40
N ILE A 225 -1.63 -10.65 -14.01
CA ILE A 225 -0.89 -11.81 -13.48
C ILE A 225 0.09 -11.30 -12.43
N LYS A 226 -0.15 -11.59 -11.15
CA LYS A 226 0.66 -11.11 -10.03
C LYS A 226 2.13 -11.53 -10.11
N ASP A 227 2.41 -12.77 -10.52
CA ASP A 227 3.77 -13.30 -10.64
C ASP A 227 4.56 -12.74 -11.85
N PHE A 228 3.95 -11.85 -12.62
CA PHE A 228 4.57 -11.22 -13.78
C PHE A 228 5.63 -10.17 -13.39
N TYR A 229 5.58 -9.64 -12.18
CA TYR A 229 6.47 -8.57 -11.73
C TYR A 229 7.59 -9.10 -10.82
N ARG A 230 8.84 -8.75 -11.16
CA ARG A 230 9.99 -8.98 -10.30
C ARG A 230 10.26 -7.73 -9.46
N VAL A 231 10.02 -7.81 -8.15
CA VAL A 231 10.14 -6.66 -7.24
C VAL A 231 11.53 -6.02 -7.28
N SER A 232 12.60 -6.80 -7.38
CA SER A 232 13.98 -6.26 -7.48
C SER A 232 14.16 -5.37 -8.72
N SER A 233 13.58 -5.76 -9.85
CA SER A 233 13.61 -4.94 -11.07
C SER A 233 12.74 -3.68 -10.92
N VAL A 234 11.55 -3.81 -10.32
CA VAL A 234 10.68 -2.66 -10.05
C VAL A 234 11.40 -1.64 -9.16
N VAL A 235 12.00 -2.08 -8.07
CA VAL A 235 12.76 -1.21 -7.16
C VAL A 235 13.97 -0.57 -7.87
N SER A 236 14.70 -1.33 -8.69
CA SER A 236 15.81 -0.80 -9.48
C SER A 236 15.37 0.32 -10.42
N TYR A 237 14.31 0.10 -11.21
CA TYR A 237 13.76 1.14 -12.08
C TYR A 237 13.23 2.34 -11.29
N ALA A 238 12.56 2.11 -10.15
CA ALA A 238 12.04 3.18 -9.32
C ALA A 238 13.14 4.12 -8.79
N TYR A 239 14.31 3.59 -8.46
CA TYR A 239 15.47 4.42 -8.09
C TYR A 239 16.00 5.28 -9.24
N THR A 240 15.95 4.81 -10.48
CA THR A 240 16.37 5.62 -11.64
C THR A 240 15.44 6.80 -11.92
N LEU A 241 14.19 6.70 -11.50
CA LEU A 241 13.18 7.75 -11.68
C LEU A 241 13.24 8.87 -10.64
N LYS A 242 14.08 8.72 -9.58
CA LYS A 242 14.33 9.77 -8.58
C LYS A 242 15.26 10.89 -9.07
N ARG A 243 15.91 10.69 -10.20
CA ARG A 243 16.85 11.64 -10.82
C ARG A 243 16.12 12.48 -11.85
#